data_f7581c3f25ce3a14f85e420a6050748e
#
_entry.id   f7581c3f25ce3a14f85e420a6050748e
#
_cell.length_a   1.000
_cell.length_b   1.000
_cell.length_c   1.000
_cell.angle_alpha   90.00
_cell.angle_beta   90.00
_cell.angle_gamma   90.00
#
_symmetry.space_group_name_H-M   'P 1'
#
loop_
_entity.id
_entity.type
_entity.pdbx_description
1 polymer ?
#
loop_
_entity_poly.entity_id
_entity_poly.type
_entity_poly.pdbx_seq_one_letter_code
_entity_poly.pdbx_strand_id
1 'polypeptide(L)'
;MNESSSSSEDIKETAGDGAHSEKTVLKSSSSRSLLLNRDFAIFWLGQTLSNLGDSFAMIAIPLLVFHATHSLIQMGLVTVTIGISQLVSSLFSGVLVDRIDRRRLMIFCDIGRSLVFLMIVLGWWLAGPNMLLIYIAVACHAILDMGFQVAQVTTVASLVPPEQLSAGNGRLQVGAGVCFVIGPALAGLISSQFGPTTAIGLDAITFIISAFTLTLIKIPHEKLHENKNTPEQFLRDWQEGFRFLFSHTILRTVICLFALMTLIMAGSLDIFIYYIRGTLGYGDREIGIVFAVASLGAVLSGVSSPYLRKYLGFGVCLLGGIVFASLSVLGIALTSSILVITLMAALNVFSETLRNITSMTFSQEVTPHKLLGRVSSVSITILGVVGSLGAAITTNLAARLGPTTMLTIMGLCGLLLAALGSFTQARLKQPEKRLEQPE
;
A
#
# COMPACT_ATOMS: atom_id res chain seq x y z
N MET A 1 -9.71 -68.02 54.14
CA MET A 1 -8.77 -68.76 53.27
C MET A 1 -8.18 -67.78 52.32
N ASN A 2 -7.07 -67.38 52.71
CA ASN A 2 -5.78 -67.33 52.04
C ASN A 2 -5.69 -66.27 51.00
N GLU A 3 -4.90 -65.33 51.20
CA GLU A 3 -3.45 -65.09 51.25
C GLU A 3 -3.13 -64.15 50.04
N SER A 4 -2.36 -63.24 50.03
CA SER A 4 -1.21 -62.65 50.79
C SER A 4 -0.70 -61.51 49.94
N SER A 5 -0.46 -60.33 50.47
CA SER A 5 0.82 -59.77 50.86
C SER A 5 1.91 -59.73 49.75
N SER A 6 2.55 -58.57 49.71
CA SER A 6 3.82 -58.18 49.08
C SER A 6 3.67 -57.72 47.62
N SER A 7 4.17 -56.60 47.28
CA SER A 7 5.39 -55.86 47.68
C SER A 7 5.36 -54.40 47.30
N SER A 8 5.46 -53.60 48.30
CA SER A 8 5.89 -52.26 48.29
C SER A 8 7.42 -52.20 48.28
N GLU A 9 8.06 -52.21 47.12
CA GLU A 9 9.49 -51.87 46.92
C GLU A 9 9.77 -51.99 45.44
N ASP A 10 9.55 -50.90 44.70
CA ASP A 10 10.17 -50.60 43.40
C ASP A 10 9.61 -49.28 42.77
N ILE A 11 9.34 -48.30 43.62
CA ILE A 11 9.03 -46.96 43.13
C ILE A 11 10.00 -45.98 43.80
N LYS A 12 11.27 -46.17 43.56
CA LYS A 12 12.28 -45.17 43.88
C LYS A 12 13.52 -45.36 42.99
N GLU A 13 13.38 -45.27 41.70
CA GLU A 13 14.56 -45.05 40.83
C GLU A 13 14.14 -44.80 39.37
N THR A 14 13.29 -43.80 39.11
CA THR A 14 13.19 -43.15 37.77
C THR A 14 12.59 -41.76 37.86
N ALA A 15 12.95 -41.02 38.90
CA ALA A 15 12.63 -39.61 39.02
C ALA A 15 13.89 -38.75 38.77
N GLY A 16 14.45 -38.89 37.60
CA GLY A 16 15.68 -38.15 37.30
C GLY A 16 16.17 -38.31 35.88
N ASP A 17 15.33 -38.11 34.88
CA ASP A 17 15.83 -37.72 33.52
C ASP A 17 14.64 -37.47 32.56
N GLY A 18 13.90 -36.43 32.79
CA GLY A 18 12.78 -36.05 31.93
C GLY A 18 12.53 -34.56 31.87
N ALA A 19 13.36 -33.79 32.55
CA ALA A 19 13.40 -32.33 32.36
C ALA A 19 14.35 -31.95 31.24
N HIS A 20 14.37 -32.70 30.14
CA HIS A 20 14.80 -32.14 28.86
C HIS A 20 13.73 -31.15 28.46
N SER A 21 13.92 -29.97 29.03
CA SER A 21 13.63 -28.68 28.39
C SER A 21 13.39 -28.88 26.90
N GLU A 22 12.14 -28.96 26.51
CA GLU A 22 11.65 -28.53 25.23
C GLU A 22 11.92 -27.03 25.14
N LYS A 23 13.19 -26.65 25.17
CA LYS A 23 13.67 -25.47 24.49
C LYS A 23 13.36 -25.74 23.02
N THR A 24 12.13 -25.49 22.64
CA THR A 24 11.79 -25.13 21.30
C THR A 24 12.67 -23.92 21.00
N VAL A 25 13.89 -24.21 20.61
CA VAL A 25 14.73 -23.30 19.86
C VAL A 25 13.86 -22.97 18.67
N LEU A 26 13.14 -21.86 18.75
CA LEU A 26 12.76 -21.08 17.60
C LEU A 26 14.06 -20.88 16.85
N LYS A 27 14.41 -21.89 16.02
CA LYS A 27 15.38 -21.70 14.96
C LYS A 27 14.84 -20.48 14.22
N SER A 28 15.39 -19.32 14.51
CA SER A 28 15.37 -18.23 13.61
C SER A 28 15.94 -18.79 12.30
N SER A 29 15.07 -19.31 11.45
CA SER A 29 15.42 -19.78 10.13
C SER A 29 16.04 -18.57 9.48
N SER A 30 17.38 -18.60 9.39
CA SER A 30 18.18 -17.42 9.16
C SER A 30 17.67 -16.76 7.89
N SER A 31 17.30 -15.52 8.03
CA SER A 31 16.94 -14.62 6.93
C SER A 31 17.93 -14.73 5.74
N ARG A 32 19.15 -15.13 5.98
CA ARG A 32 20.16 -15.44 4.96
C ARG A 32 19.83 -16.62 4.06
N SER A 33 19.11 -17.64 4.51
CA SER A 33 18.84 -18.84 3.71
C SER A 33 17.94 -18.58 2.49
N LEU A 34 17.02 -17.61 2.53
CA LEU A 34 16.13 -17.31 1.40
C LEU A 34 16.84 -16.62 0.22
N LEU A 35 17.84 -15.76 0.48
CA LEU A 35 18.64 -15.14 -0.60
C LEU A 35 19.63 -16.14 -1.23
N LEU A 36 19.86 -17.29 -0.59
CA LEU A 36 20.62 -18.40 -1.17
C LEU A 36 19.75 -19.23 -2.13
N ASN A 37 18.41 -19.12 -2.04
CA ASN A 37 17.52 -19.62 -3.08
C ASN A 37 17.62 -18.70 -4.30
N ARG A 38 18.28 -19.20 -5.36
CA ARG A 38 18.56 -18.46 -6.59
C ARG A 38 17.29 -17.87 -7.19
N ASP A 39 16.23 -18.67 -7.30
CA ASP A 39 15.00 -18.25 -7.96
C ASP A 39 14.29 -17.15 -7.16
N PHE A 40 14.24 -17.26 -5.83
CA PHE A 40 13.70 -16.20 -4.98
C PHE A 40 14.57 -14.92 -5.02
N ALA A 41 15.89 -15.04 -5.03
CA ALA A 41 16.79 -13.87 -5.09
C ALA A 41 16.63 -13.10 -6.42
N ILE A 42 16.56 -13.80 -7.55
CA ILE A 42 16.34 -13.20 -8.88
C ILE A 42 14.97 -12.52 -8.91
N PHE A 43 13.93 -13.20 -8.41
CA PHE A 43 12.58 -12.64 -8.29
C PHE A 43 12.58 -11.36 -7.44
N TRP A 44 13.16 -11.42 -6.24
CA TRP A 44 13.23 -10.28 -5.33
C TRP A 44 13.96 -9.07 -5.93
N LEU A 45 15.08 -9.29 -6.62
CA LEU A 45 15.81 -8.23 -7.32
C LEU A 45 14.98 -7.60 -8.44
N GLY A 46 14.34 -8.41 -9.28
CA GLY A 46 13.46 -7.92 -10.35
C GLY A 46 12.32 -7.08 -9.80
N GLN A 47 11.65 -7.57 -8.74
CA GLN A 47 10.55 -6.87 -8.09
C GLN A 47 11.00 -5.56 -7.40
N THR A 48 12.16 -5.58 -6.74
CA THR A 48 12.70 -4.36 -6.11
C THR A 48 13.01 -3.30 -7.17
N LEU A 49 13.57 -3.70 -8.30
CA LEU A 49 13.87 -2.76 -9.39
C LEU A 49 12.59 -2.22 -10.05
N SER A 50 11.57 -3.06 -10.24
CA SER A 50 10.25 -2.64 -10.72
C SER A 50 9.60 -1.63 -9.75
N ASN A 51 9.60 -1.91 -8.44
CA ASN A 51 9.09 -0.98 -7.44
C ASN A 51 9.83 0.37 -7.43
N LEU A 52 11.12 0.38 -7.76
CA LEU A 52 11.87 1.63 -7.92
C LEU A 52 11.36 2.44 -9.10
N GLY A 53 11.10 1.78 -10.22
CA GLY A 53 10.49 2.41 -11.39
C GLY A 53 9.10 2.97 -11.08
N ASP A 54 8.22 2.17 -10.48
CA ASP A 54 6.88 2.61 -10.04
C ASP A 54 6.96 3.88 -9.16
N SER A 55 7.99 3.95 -8.28
CA SER A 55 8.23 5.15 -7.46
C SER A 55 8.65 6.36 -8.30
N PHE A 56 9.28 6.15 -9.46
CA PHE A 56 9.57 7.24 -10.40
C PHE A 56 8.29 7.75 -11.06
N ALA A 57 7.45 6.84 -11.58
CA ALA A 57 6.19 7.19 -12.22
C ALA A 57 5.25 7.96 -11.28
N MET A 58 5.22 7.60 -10.00
CA MET A 58 4.41 8.28 -8.97
C MET A 58 4.65 9.79 -8.92
N ILE A 59 5.88 10.25 -9.15
CA ILE A 59 6.24 11.67 -9.16
C ILE A 59 6.28 12.24 -10.59
N ALA A 60 6.81 11.45 -11.53
CA ALA A 60 7.03 11.91 -12.90
C ALA A 60 5.73 12.12 -13.68
N ILE A 61 4.69 11.29 -13.47
CA ILE A 61 3.40 11.43 -14.17
C ILE A 61 2.69 12.75 -13.79
N PRO A 62 2.46 13.08 -12.50
CA PRO A 62 1.91 14.38 -12.13
C PRO A 62 2.74 15.56 -12.64
N LEU A 63 4.09 15.49 -12.58
CA LEU A 63 4.97 16.52 -13.11
C LEU A 63 4.85 16.66 -14.63
N LEU A 64 4.76 15.54 -15.36
CA LEU A 64 4.56 15.55 -16.81
C LEU A 64 3.25 16.24 -17.19
N VAL A 65 2.16 15.92 -16.50
CA VAL A 65 0.85 16.54 -16.71
C VAL A 65 0.89 18.03 -16.36
N PHE A 66 1.56 18.40 -15.27
CA PHE A 66 1.76 19.80 -14.91
C PHE A 66 2.53 20.56 -15.99
N HIS A 67 3.64 19.99 -16.49
CA HIS A 67 4.44 20.63 -17.56
C HIS A 67 3.66 20.74 -18.88
N ALA A 68 2.75 19.78 -19.16
CA ALA A 68 1.92 19.79 -20.37
C ALA A 68 0.81 20.85 -20.33
N THR A 69 0.19 21.05 -19.16
CA THR A 69 -1.12 21.71 -19.08
C THR A 69 -1.20 22.84 -18.07
N HIS A 70 -0.31 22.90 -17.11
CA HIS A 70 -0.40 23.79 -15.94
C HIS A 70 -1.78 23.72 -15.24
N SER A 71 -2.47 22.59 -15.35
CA SER A 71 -3.85 22.40 -14.91
C SER A 71 -3.97 21.34 -13.83
N LEU A 72 -4.40 21.77 -12.64
CA LEU A 72 -4.68 20.87 -11.52
C LEU A 72 -5.85 19.90 -11.82
N ILE A 73 -6.82 20.34 -12.64
CA ILE A 73 -7.93 19.47 -13.06
C ILE A 73 -7.40 18.29 -13.89
N GLN A 74 -6.46 18.56 -14.81
CA GLN A 74 -5.88 17.50 -15.64
C GLN A 74 -5.07 16.50 -14.79
N MET A 75 -4.32 16.99 -13.80
CA MET A 75 -3.60 16.12 -12.84
C MET A 75 -4.58 15.23 -12.09
N GLY A 76 -5.64 15.79 -11.50
CA GLY A 76 -6.67 15.04 -10.80
C GLY A 76 -7.43 14.04 -11.67
N LEU A 77 -7.69 14.37 -12.95
CA LEU A 77 -8.31 13.43 -13.89
C LEU A 77 -7.41 12.21 -14.16
N VAL A 78 -6.10 12.38 -14.20
CA VAL A 78 -5.15 11.25 -14.29
C VAL A 78 -5.28 10.35 -13.07
N THR A 79 -5.27 10.93 -11.87
CA THR A 79 -5.44 10.18 -10.60
C THR A 79 -6.78 9.43 -10.55
N VAL A 80 -7.86 10.07 -10.99
CA VAL A 80 -9.19 9.44 -11.11
C VAL A 80 -9.19 8.29 -12.12
N THR A 81 -8.53 8.49 -13.27
CA THR A 81 -8.42 7.46 -14.31
C THR A 81 -7.70 6.22 -13.79
N ILE A 82 -6.58 6.40 -13.08
CA ILE A 82 -5.85 5.32 -12.43
C ILE A 82 -6.78 4.58 -11.44
N GLY A 83 -7.43 5.30 -10.54
CA GLY A 83 -8.29 4.71 -9.51
C GLY A 83 -9.48 3.93 -10.07
N ILE A 84 -10.16 4.47 -11.08
CA ILE A 84 -11.27 3.76 -11.76
C ILE A 84 -10.75 2.52 -12.48
N SER A 85 -9.61 2.61 -13.15
CA SER A 85 -9.01 1.48 -13.88
C SER A 85 -8.59 0.36 -12.94
N GLN A 86 -8.00 0.68 -11.78
CA GLN A 86 -7.67 -0.30 -10.74
C GLN A 86 -8.92 -0.97 -10.17
N LEU A 87 -9.99 -0.18 -9.90
CA LEU A 87 -11.25 -0.71 -9.41
C LEU A 87 -11.87 -1.71 -10.40
N VAL A 88 -11.99 -1.31 -11.66
CA VAL A 88 -12.52 -2.18 -12.72
C VAL A 88 -11.67 -3.43 -12.88
N SER A 89 -10.34 -3.27 -12.92
CA SER A 89 -9.42 -4.41 -13.05
C SER A 89 -9.49 -5.38 -11.88
N SER A 90 -9.67 -4.88 -10.65
CA SER A 90 -9.74 -5.73 -9.45
C SER A 90 -10.91 -6.73 -9.49
N LEU A 91 -12.00 -6.39 -10.17
CA LEU A 91 -13.16 -7.27 -10.33
C LEU A 91 -12.88 -8.49 -11.21
N PHE A 92 -11.95 -8.36 -12.16
CA PHE A 92 -11.65 -9.40 -13.15
C PHE A 92 -10.33 -10.11 -12.91
N SER A 93 -9.39 -9.49 -12.18
CA SER A 93 -8.02 -9.99 -11.98
C SER A 93 -7.97 -11.38 -11.34
N GLY A 94 -8.83 -11.66 -10.34
CA GLY A 94 -8.86 -12.94 -9.67
C GLY A 94 -9.20 -14.10 -10.62
N VAL A 95 -10.22 -13.90 -11.47
CA VAL A 95 -10.64 -14.91 -12.44
C VAL A 95 -9.58 -15.13 -13.53
N LEU A 96 -8.87 -14.08 -13.91
CA LEU A 96 -7.83 -14.14 -14.94
C LEU A 96 -6.59 -14.91 -14.45
N VAL A 97 -6.16 -14.65 -13.21
CA VAL A 97 -4.97 -15.29 -12.59
C VAL A 97 -5.19 -16.78 -12.38
N ASP A 98 -6.41 -17.21 -12.09
CA ASP A 98 -6.73 -18.65 -11.90
C ASP A 98 -6.69 -19.45 -13.21
N ARG A 99 -6.78 -18.80 -14.37
CA ARG A 99 -6.85 -19.44 -15.70
C ARG A 99 -5.54 -19.39 -16.48
N ILE A 100 -4.61 -18.54 -16.11
CA ILE A 100 -3.39 -18.29 -16.87
C ILE A 100 -2.18 -18.70 -16.01
N ASP A 101 -1.15 -19.23 -16.66
CA ASP A 101 0.16 -19.45 -16.01
C ASP A 101 0.67 -18.14 -15.41
N ARG A 102 0.86 -18.12 -14.10
CA ARG A 102 1.20 -16.93 -13.30
C ARG A 102 2.45 -16.23 -13.83
N ARG A 103 3.49 -17.01 -14.19
CA ARG A 103 4.73 -16.47 -14.73
C ARG A 103 4.51 -15.78 -16.06
N ARG A 104 3.75 -16.42 -16.98
CA ARG A 104 3.43 -15.84 -18.29
C ARG A 104 2.60 -14.57 -18.15
N LEU A 105 1.64 -14.58 -17.24
CA LEU A 105 0.82 -13.41 -16.95
C LEU A 105 1.67 -12.25 -16.45
N MET A 106 2.58 -12.48 -15.49
CA MET A 106 3.47 -11.43 -14.96
C MET A 106 4.38 -10.87 -16.06
N ILE A 107 4.98 -11.73 -16.91
CA ILE A 107 5.81 -11.30 -18.03
C ILE A 107 4.98 -10.47 -19.02
N PHE A 108 3.76 -10.89 -19.34
CA PHE A 108 2.86 -10.15 -20.22
C PHE A 108 2.51 -8.76 -19.63
N CYS A 109 2.21 -8.70 -18.33
CA CYS A 109 1.93 -7.44 -17.66
C CYS A 109 3.14 -6.50 -17.67
N ASP A 110 4.34 -6.99 -17.38
CA ASP A 110 5.56 -6.18 -17.38
C ASP A 110 5.89 -5.63 -18.78
N ILE A 111 5.82 -6.47 -19.81
CA ILE A 111 6.02 -6.03 -21.18
C ILE A 111 4.96 -5.00 -21.57
N GLY A 112 3.70 -5.26 -21.23
CA GLY A 112 2.60 -4.32 -21.48
C GLY A 112 2.80 -2.97 -20.81
N ARG A 113 3.16 -2.96 -19.52
CA ARG A 113 3.46 -1.73 -18.76
C ARG A 113 4.62 -0.96 -19.38
N SER A 114 5.70 -1.66 -19.76
CA SER A 114 6.84 -1.06 -20.45
C SER A 114 6.45 -0.41 -21.78
N LEU A 115 5.69 -1.13 -22.62
CA LEU A 115 5.25 -0.61 -23.92
C LEU A 115 4.37 0.64 -23.76
N VAL A 116 3.46 0.63 -22.80
CA VAL A 116 2.56 1.74 -22.51
C VAL A 116 3.34 2.99 -22.08
N PHE A 117 4.35 2.84 -21.22
CA PHE A 117 5.19 3.97 -20.80
C PHE A 117 6.13 4.45 -21.91
N LEU A 118 6.68 3.53 -22.72
CA LEU A 118 7.42 3.93 -23.90
C LEU A 118 6.56 4.69 -24.91
N MET A 119 5.28 4.36 -25.05
CA MET A 119 4.35 5.12 -25.88
C MET A 119 4.17 6.57 -25.37
N ILE A 120 4.13 6.81 -24.04
CA ILE A 120 4.12 8.17 -23.49
C ILE A 120 5.39 8.90 -23.89
N VAL A 121 6.57 8.29 -23.68
CA VAL A 121 7.87 8.91 -23.98
C VAL A 121 8.00 9.24 -25.47
N LEU A 122 7.73 8.27 -26.33
CA LEU A 122 7.81 8.46 -27.79
C LEU A 122 6.77 9.45 -28.30
N GLY A 123 5.52 9.37 -27.80
CA GLY A 123 4.46 10.31 -28.17
C GLY A 123 4.82 11.75 -27.79
N TRP A 124 5.41 11.93 -26.61
CA TRP A 124 5.88 13.25 -26.15
C TRP A 124 6.97 13.82 -27.06
N TRP A 125 7.92 13.02 -27.47
CA TRP A 125 9.05 13.47 -28.29
C TRP A 125 8.69 13.70 -29.76
N LEU A 126 7.77 12.88 -30.30
CA LEU A 126 7.40 12.91 -31.73
C LEU A 126 6.26 13.90 -32.02
N ALA A 127 5.26 13.98 -31.14
CA ALA A 127 4.02 14.71 -31.36
C ALA A 127 3.76 15.82 -30.31
N GLY A 128 4.60 15.93 -29.29
CA GLY A 128 4.39 16.83 -28.15
C GLY A 128 3.37 16.33 -27.13
N PRO A 129 2.99 17.17 -26.15
CA PRO A 129 2.05 16.80 -25.10
C PRO A 129 0.68 16.38 -25.63
N ASN A 130 0.25 15.17 -25.33
CA ASN A 130 -1.07 14.66 -25.68
C ASN A 130 -1.74 14.02 -24.46
N MET A 131 -2.72 14.71 -23.88
CA MET A 131 -3.41 14.25 -22.68
C MET A 131 -4.22 13.00 -22.89
N LEU A 132 -4.83 12.80 -24.09
CA LEU A 132 -5.57 11.58 -24.38
C LEU A 132 -4.65 10.34 -24.34
N LEU A 133 -3.44 10.48 -24.91
CA LEU A 133 -2.44 9.41 -24.85
C LEU A 133 -2.07 9.09 -23.40
N ILE A 134 -1.86 10.11 -22.55
CA ILE A 134 -1.53 9.92 -21.13
C ILE A 134 -2.68 9.21 -20.40
N TYR A 135 -3.94 9.63 -20.58
CA TYR A 135 -5.09 8.96 -19.95
C TYR A 135 -5.22 7.50 -20.34
N ILE A 136 -5.11 7.19 -21.64
CA ILE A 136 -5.17 5.80 -22.12
C ILE A 136 -4.01 5.00 -21.55
N ALA A 137 -2.81 5.57 -21.55
CA ALA A 137 -1.62 4.90 -21.05
C ALA A 137 -1.71 4.59 -19.55
N VAL A 138 -2.09 5.56 -18.70
CA VAL A 138 -2.21 5.31 -17.26
C VAL A 138 -3.36 4.36 -16.93
N ALA A 139 -4.45 4.36 -17.71
CA ALA A 139 -5.52 3.39 -17.58
C ALA A 139 -5.05 1.96 -17.89
N CYS A 140 -4.37 1.77 -19.02
CA CYS A 140 -3.79 0.48 -19.41
C CYS A 140 -2.75 0.01 -18.38
N HIS A 141 -1.87 0.92 -17.95
CA HIS A 141 -0.88 0.62 -16.90
C HIS A 141 -1.56 0.13 -15.62
N ALA A 142 -2.57 0.82 -15.12
CA ALA A 142 -3.27 0.47 -13.89
C ALA A 142 -3.97 -0.90 -13.97
N ILE A 143 -4.52 -1.26 -15.14
CA ILE A 143 -5.13 -2.57 -15.39
C ILE A 143 -4.07 -3.68 -15.35
N LEU A 144 -2.95 -3.47 -16.04
CA LEU A 144 -1.86 -4.45 -16.10
C LEU A 144 -1.17 -4.62 -14.74
N ASP A 145 -0.99 -3.51 -14.01
CA ASP A 145 -0.42 -3.50 -12.68
C ASP A 145 -1.25 -4.33 -11.70
N MET A 146 -2.58 -4.18 -11.71
CA MET A 146 -3.46 -4.97 -10.86
C MET A 146 -3.37 -6.47 -11.16
N GLY A 147 -3.32 -6.84 -12.45
CA GLY A 147 -3.12 -8.23 -12.89
C GLY A 147 -1.78 -8.79 -12.40
N PHE A 148 -0.73 -7.98 -12.47
CA PHE A 148 0.60 -8.33 -11.99
C PHE A 148 0.61 -8.55 -10.46
N GLN A 149 0.05 -7.64 -9.68
CA GLN A 149 0.02 -7.73 -8.21
C GLN A 149 -0.68 -9.01 -7.72
N VAL A 150 -1.82 -9.37 -8.31
CA VAL A 150 -2.54 -10.60 -7.94
C VAL A 150 -1.70 -11.85 -8.27
N ALA A 151 -1.05 -11.89 -9.44
CA ALA A 151 -0.16 -12.98 -9.82
C ALA A 151 1.10 -13.05 -8.93
N GLN A 152 1.64 -11.91 -8.51
CA GLN A 152 2.82 -11.81 -7.64
C GLN A 152 2.57 -12.49 -6.28
N VAL A 153 1.45 -12.18 -5.61
CA VAL A 153 1.12 -12.76 -4.30
C VAL A 153 1.11 -14.29 -4.36
N THR A 154 0.53 -14.85 -5.41
CA THR A 154 0.44 -16.32 -5.59
C THR A 154 1.78 -16.92 -6.00
N THR A 155 2.61 -16.19 -6.74
CA THR A 155 3.95 -16.63 -7.17
C THR A 155 4.91 -16.75 -5.98
N VAL A 156 4.88 -15.81 -5.04
CA VAL A 156 5.70 -15.89 -3.81
C VAL A 156 5.40 -17.17 -3.02
N ALA A 157 4.12 -17.53 -2.91
CA ALA A 157 3.71 -18.76 -2.23
C ALA A 157 4.25 -20.04 -2.90
N SER A 158 4.53 -19.99 -4.20
CA SER A 158 5.09 -21.13 -4.96
C SER A 158 6.64 -21.18 -4.93
N LEU A 159 7.31 -20.03 -4.69
CA LEU A 159 8.77 -19.92 -4.68
C LEU A 159 9.38 -20.18 -3.30
N VAL A 160 8.62 -20.03 -2.23
CA VAL A 160 9.10 -20.05 -0.85
C VAL A 160 8.33 -21.13 -0.05
N PRO A 161 9.04 -21.97 0.73
CA PRO A 161 8.37 -22.94 1.62
C PRO A 161 7.38 -22.25 2.56
N PRO A 162 6.27 -22.92 2.96
CA PRO A 162 5.24 -22.32 3.82
C PRO A 162 5.78 -21.71 5.11
N GLU A 163 6.80 -22.31 5.72
CA GLU A 163 7.43 -21.86 6.97
C GLU A 163 8.21 -20.55 6.78
N GLN A 164 8.58 -20.22 5.54
CA GLN A 164 9.38 -19.03 5.19
C GLN A 164 8.58 -17.96 4.45
N LEU A 165 7.29 -18.16 4.20
CA LEU A 165 6.44 -17.21 3.47
C LEU A 165 6.42 -15.81 4.12
N SER A 166 6.32 -15.76 5.44
CA SER A 166 6.37 -14.48 6.17
C SER A 166 7.71 -13.76 5.97
N ALA A 167 8.83 -14.48 5.97
CA ALA A 167 10.15 -13.92 5.72
C ALA A 167 10.32 -13.48 4.25
N GLY A 168 9.75 -14.22 3.29
CA GLY A 168 9.76 -13.88 1.87
C GLY A 168 8.98 -12.59 1.59
N ASN A 169 7.75 -12.51 2.09
CA ASN A 169 6.93 -11.31 1.98
C ASN A 169 7.57 -10.11 2.70
N GLY A 170 8.16 -10.33 3.88
CA GLY A 170 8.87 -9.29 4.60
C GLY A 170 10.02 -8.68 3.80
N ARG A 171 10.77 -9.49 3.02
CA ARG A 171 11.85 -8.97 2.15
C ARG A 171 11.32 -8.17 0.98
N LEU A 172 10.24 -8.62 0.34
CA LEU A 172 9.59 -7.84 -0.71
C LEU A 172 9.13 -6.48 -0.18
N GLN A 173 8.53 -6.45 1.00
CA GLN A 173 8.11 -5.21 1.65
C GLN A 173 9.28 -4.29 2.01
N VAL A 174 10.40 -4.84 2.49
CA VAL A 174 11.62 -4.05 2.75
C VAL A 174 12.16 -3.46 1.44
N GLY A 175 12.23 -4.26 0.36
CA GLY A 175 12.63 -3.77 -0.96
C GLY A 175 11.73 -2.63 -1.45
N ALA A 176 10.42 -2.82 -1.41
CA ALA A 176 9.44 -1.80 -1.78
C ALA A 176 9.57 -0.54 -0.90
N GLY A 177 9.74 -0.71 0.42
CA GLY A 177 9.93 0.41 1.34
C GLY A 177 11.19 1.23 1.05
N VAL A 178 12.31 0.58 0.73
CA VAL A 178 13.53 1.28 0.31
C VAL A 178 13.31 2.06 -0.98
N CYS A 179 12.63 1.46 -1.96
CA CYS A 179 12.30 2.13 -3.23
C CYS A 179 11.37 3.32 -3.01
N PHE A 180 10.39 3.20 -2.12
CA PHE A 180 9.47 4.28 -1.75
C PHE A 180 10.19 5.49 -1.13
N VAL A 181 11.30 5.25 -0.39
CA VAL A 181 12.12 6.33 0.19
C VAL A 181 13.05 6.97 -0.85
N ILE A 182 13.76 6.15 -1.62
CA ILE A 182 14.81 6.63 -2.54
C ILE A 182 14.20 7.09 -3.87
N GLY A 183 13.14 6.43 -4.33
CA GLY A 183 12.53 6.64 -5.65
C GLY A 183 12.12 8.07 -5.90
N PRO A 184 11.34 8.73 -5.03
CA PRO A 184 10.93 10.11 -5.23
C PRO A 184 12.09 11.10 -5.35
N ALA A 185 13.17 10.91 -4.58
CA ALA A 185 14.38 11.75 -4.69
C ALA A 185 15.03 11.62 -6.07
N LEU A 186 15.21 10.36 -6.51
CA LEU A 186 15.78 10.07 -7.82
C LEU A 186 14.86 10.58 -8.94
N ALA A 187 13.54 10.37 -8.82
CA ALA A 187 12.56 10.87 -9.78
C ALA A 187 12.62 12.39 -9.93
N GLY A 188 12.64 13.13 -8.82
CA GLY A 188 12.75 14.59 -8.82
C GLY A 188 14.08 15.07 -9.41
N LEU A 189 15.19 14.40 -9.06
CA LEU A 189 16.51 14.73 -9.62
C LEU A 189 16.56 14.48 -11.12
N ILE A 190 16.12 13.33 -11.58
CA ILE A 190 16.07 12.96 -13.00
C ILE A 190 15.13 13.91 -13.75
N SER A 191 13.95 14.16 -13.20
CA SER A 191 12.97 15.08 -13.82
C SER A 191 13.49 16.50 -13.95
N SER A 192 14.27 16.99 -12.97
CA SER A 192 14.84 18.34 -12.99
C SER A 192 15.95 18.51 -14.03
N GLN A 193 16.72 17.47 -14.32
CA GLN A 193 17.86 17.51 -15.24
C GLN A 193 17.50 17.10 -16.67
N PHE A 194 16.64 16.08 -16.81
CA PHE A 194 16.37 15.41 -18.08
C PHE A 194 14.88 15.45 -18.47
N GLY A 195 14.04 16.03 -17.62
CA GLY A 195 12.59 16.07 -17.79
C GLY A 195 11.87 14.83 -17.25
N PRO A 196 10.54 14.95 -16.92
CA PRO A 196 9.75 13.86 -16.34
C PRO A 196 9.61 12.64 -17.26
N THR A 197 9.63 12.84 -18.58
CA THR A 197 9.59 11.75 -19.58
C THR A 197 10.75 10.79 -19.44
N THR A 198 11.93 11.26 -19.06
CA THR A 198 13.10 10.42 -18.83
C THR A 198 12.89 9.50 -17.62
N ALA A 199 12.30 10.00 -16.55
CA ALA A 199 11.98 9.19 -15.38
C ALA A 199 10.97 8.08 -15.73
N ILE A 200 9.93 8.39 -16.55
CA ILE A 200 8.97 7.42 -17.06
C ILE A 200 9.65 6.39 -17.99
N GLY A 201 10.59 6.83 -18.82
CA GLY A 201 11.38 5.94 -19.69
C GLY A 201 12.26 4.97 -18.91
N LEU A 202 12.87 5.43 -17.82
CA LEU A 202 13.63 4.57 -16.91
C LEU A 202 12.74 3.54 -16.23
N ASP A 203 11.52 3.91 -15.84
CA ASP A 203 10.53 2.97 -15.31
C ASP A 203 10.17 1.91 -16.36
N ALA A 204 9.91 2.30 -17.60
CA ALA A 204 9.69 1.34 -18.69
C ALA A 204 10.83 0.32 -18.81
N ILE A 205 12.08 0.73 -18.61
CA ILE A 205 13.25 -0.16 -18.60
C ILE A 205 13.21 -1.11 -17.40
N THR A 206 12.81 -0.64 -16.22
CA THR A 206 12.72 -1.50 -15.03
C THR A 206 11.73 -2.64 -15.24
N PHE A 207 10.60 -2.40 -15.91
CA PHE A 207 9.65 -3.45 -16.29
C PHE A 207 10.25 -4.49 -17.25
N ILE A 208 11.06 -4.04 -18.23
CA ILE A 208 11.76 -5.00 -19.12
C ILE A 208 12.72 -5.87 -18.30
N ILE A 209 13.46 -5.28 -17.38
CA ILE A 209 14.38 -6.04 -16.52
C ILE A 209 13.59 -7.00 -15.63
N SER A 210 12.46 -6.57 -15.04
CA SER A 210 11.57 -7.45 -14.28
C SER A 210 11.06 -8.62 -15.13
N ALA A 211 10.54 -8.36 -16.32
CA ALA A 211 10.11 -9.39 -17.25
C ALA A 211 11.25 -10.38 -17.57
N PHE A 212 12.46 -9.87 -17.80
CA PHE A 212 13.63 -10.70 -18.05
C PHE A 212 13.97 -11.58 -16.84
N THR A 213 13.98 -11.03 -15.61
CA THR A 213 14.23 -11.83 -14.39
C THR A 213 13.21 -12.95 -14.22
N LEU A 214 11.93 -12.68 -14.55
CA LEU A 214 10.88 -13.70 -14.55
C LEU A 214 11.14 -14.83 -15.56
N THR A 215 11.86 -14.60 -16.66
CA THR A 215 12.24 -15.66 -17.59
C THR A 215 13.34 -16.57 -17.05
N LEU A 216 14.15 -16.09 -16.10
CA LEU A 216 15.28 -16.83 -15.53
C LEU A 216 14.89 -17.76 -14.37
N ILE A 217 13.71 -17.55 -13.76
CA ILE A 217 13.25 -18.31 -12.59
C ILE A 217 12.39 -19.50 -13.02
N LYS A 218 12.45 -20.57 -12.24
CA LYS A 218 11.59 -21.74 -12.40
C LYS A 218 10.48 -21.68 -11.34
N ILE A 219 9.27 -21.33 -11.75
CA ILE A 219 8.09 -21.42 -10.90
C ILE A 219 7.50 -22.82 -11.08
N PRO A 220 7.35 -23.61 -9.99
CA PRO A 220 6.68 -24.91 -10.09
C PRO A 220 5.28 -24.72 -10.66
N HIS A 221 4.93 -25.53 -11.66
CA HIS A 221 3.58 -25.55 -12.20
C HIS A 221 2.67 -26.17 -11.13
N GLU A 222 2.03 -25.37 -10.34
CA GLU A 222 0.91 -25.83 -9.53
C GLU A 222 -0.22 -26.16 -10.51
N LYS A 223 -0.74 -27.41 -10.43
CA LYS A 223 -1.92 -27.79 -11.20
C LYS A 223 -2.99 -26.75 -10.87
N LEU A 224 -3.43 -26.03 -11.91
CA LEU A 224 -4.54 -25.08 -11.81
C LEU A 224 -5.66 -25.80 -11.08
N HIS A 225 -5.85 -25.46 -9.82
CA HIS A 225 -7.01 -25.96 -9.08
C HIS A 225 -8.22 -25.35 -9.78
N GLU A 226 -9.11 -26.19 -10.29
CA GLU A 226 -10.43 -25.80 -10.77
C GLU A 226 -11.27 -25.25 -9.61
N ASN A 227 -10.76 -24.25 -8.94
CA ASN A 227 -11.59 -23.46 -8.06
C ASN A 227 -12.49 -22.61 -8.95
N LYS A 228 -13.68 -23.10 -9.20
CA LYS A 228 -14.72 -22.40 -9.94
C LYS A 228 -15.18 -21.19 -9.12
N ASN A 229 -14.32 -20.21 -8.96
CA ASN A 229 -14.73 -18.90 -8.49
C ASN A 229 -15.62 -18.27 -9.59
N THR A 230 -16.91 -18.56 -9.52
CA THR A 230 -17.89 -17.92 -10.38
C THR A 230 -18.05 -16.46 -9.94
N PRO A 231 -18.40 -15.54 -10.84
CA PRO A 231 -18.71 -14.16 -10.46
C PRO A 231 -19.80 -14.06 -9.37
N GLU A 232 -20.71 -15.03 -9.32
CA GLU A 232 -21.74 -15.14 -8.30
C GLU A 232 -21.15 -15.46 -6.92
N GLN A 233 -20.15 -16.33 -6.88
CA GLN A 233 -19.45 -16.67 -5.63
C GLN A 233 -18.62 -15.50 -5.12
N PHE A 234 -17.95 -14.75 -6.03
CA PHE A 234 -17.26 -13.52 -5.67
C PHE A 234 -18.21 -12.48 -5.07
N LEU A 235 -19.37 -12.28 -5.70
CA LEU A 235 -20.37 -11.33 -5.19
C LEU A 235 -20.92 -11.76 -3.83
N ARG A 236 -21.15 -13.05 -3.64
CA ARG A 236 -21.61 -13.61 -2.35
C ARG A 236 -20.56 -13.44 -1.26
N ASP A 237 -19.28 -13.72 -1.57
CA ASP A 237 -18.15 -13.54 -0.65
C ASP A 237 -17.96 -12.06 -0.29
N TRP A 238 -18.13 -11.17 -1.27
CA TRP A 238 -18.10 -9.73 -1.06
C TRP A 238 -19.26 -9.25 -0.16
N GLN A 239 -20.47 -9.74 -0.40
CA GLN A 239 -21.64 -9.43 0.44
C GLN A 239 -21.45 -9.92 1.87
N GLU A 240 -20.86 -11.10 2.06
CA GLU A 240 -20.58 -11.63 3.40
C GLU A 240 -19.54 -10.78 4.13
N GLY A 241 -18.45 -10.38 3.46
CA GLY A 241 -17.46 -9.45 3.99
C GLY A 241 -18.07 -8.09 4.36
N PHE A 242 -18.93 -7.55 3.48
CA PHE A 242 -19.64 -6.29 3.70
C PHE A 242 -20.56 -6.39 4.92
N ARG A 243 -21.37 -7.45 5.00
CA ARG A 243 -22.27 -7.67 6.13
C ARG A 243 -21.50 -7.78 7.45
N PHE A 244 -20.39 -8.51 7.47
CA PHE A 244 -19.54 -8.63 8.66
C PHE A 244 -18.95 -7.26 9.05
N LEU A 245 -18.36 -6.52 8.09
CA LEU A 245 -17.75 -5.21 8.32
C LEU A 245 -18.74 -4.21 8.94
N PHE A 246 -19.98 -4.17 8.43
CA PHE A 246 -20.99 -3.22 8.88
C PHE A 246 -21.81 -3.70 10.08
N SER A 247 -21.81 -5.00 10.40
CA SER A 247 -22.43 -5.52 11.62
C SER A 247 -21.60 -5.19 12.87
N HIS A 248 -20.28 -5.11 12.71
CA HIS A 248 -19.37 -4.77 13.80
C HIS A 248 -19.26 -3.26 14.01
N THR A 249 -19.77 -2.74 15.13
CA THR A 249 -19.83 -1.29 15.40
C THR A 249 -18.47 -0.61 15.32
N ILE A 250 -17.38 -1.24 15.83
CA ILE A 250 -16.06 -0.64 15.83
C ILE A 250 -15.45 -0.69 14.43
N LEU A 251 -15.52 -1.83 13.71
CA LEU A 251 -15.03 -1.95 12.34
C LEU A 251 -15.74 -0.98 11.40
N ARG A 252 -17.07 -0.88 11.53
CA ARG A 252 -17.87 0.10 10.78
C ARG A 252 -17.39 1.53 11.06
N THR A 253 -17.16 1.90 12.31
CA THR A 253 -16.67 3.23 12.67
C THR A 253 -15.29 3.49 12.06
N VAL A 254 -14.37 2.54 12.16
CA VAL A 254 -13.02 2.66 11.61
C VAL A 254 -13.07 2.83 10.09
N ILE A 255 -13.80 1.99 9.37
CA ILE A 255 -13.89 2.10 7.91
C ILE A 255 -14.56 3.39 7.45
N CYS A 256 -15.58 3.87 8.17
CA CYS A 256 -16.21 5.16 7.88
C CYS A 256 -15.26 6.34 8.10
N LEU A 257 -14.48 6.34 9.20
CA LEU A 257 -13.46 7.37 9.43
C LEU A 257 -12.37 7.34 8.36
N PHE A 258 -11.94 6.15 7.96
CA PHE A 258 -10.98 5.99 6.85
C PHE A 258 -11.55 6.47 5.52
N ALA A 259 -12.76 6.10 5.18
CA ALA A 259 -13.42 6.52 3.95
C ALA A 259 -13.60 8.03 3.89
N LEU A 260 -14.05 8.66 4.98
CA LEU A 260 -14.17 10.12 5.06
C LEU A 260 -12.80 10.81 4.98
N MET A 261 -11.79 10.29 5.67
CA MET A 261 -10.43 10.83 5.56
C MET A 261 -9.85 10.67 4.16
N THR A 262 -10.08 9.51 3.53
CA THR A 262 -9.67 9.27 2.14
C THR A 262 -10.38 10.24 1.19
N LEU A 263 -11.69 10.47 1.37
CA LEU A 263 -12.44 11.45 0.58
C LEU A 263 -11.86 12.87 0.69
N ILE A 264 -11.54 13.28 1.93
CA ILE A 264 -11.01 14.62 2.21
C ILE A 264 -9.58 14.76 1.67
N MET A 265 -8.72 13.74 1.82
CA MET A 265 -7.30 13.80 1.46
C MET A 265 -7.00 13.29 0.06
N ALA A 266 -7.97 12.74 -0.66
CA ALA A 266 -7.76 12.30 -2.04
C ALA A 266 -7.35 13.48 -2.93
N GLY A 267 -6.43 13.23 -3.88
CA GLY A 267 -5.86 14.27 -4.73
C GLY A 267 -4.85 15.21 -4.03
N SER A 268 -4.57 14.97 -2.73
CA SER A 268 -3.60 15.80 -1.99
C SER A 268 -2.21 15.79 -2.62
N LEU A 269 -1.78 14.68 -3.22
CA LEU A 269 -0.51 14.57 -3.93
C LEU A 269 -0.45 15.56 -5.11
N ASP A 270 -1.48 15.57 -5.95
CA ASP A 270 -1.57 16.46 -7.12
C ASP A 270 -1.62 17.93 -6.69
N ILE A 271 -2.46 18.23 -5.67
CA ILE A 271 -2.59 19.58 -5.10
C ILE A 271 -1.26 20.04 -4.50
N PHE A 272 -0.53 19.16 -3.84
CA PHE A 272 0.74 19.44 -3.19
C PHE A 272 1.85 19.70 -4.20
N ILE A 273 1.97 18.88 -5.26
CA ILE A 273 2.91 19.10 -6.36
C ILE A 273 2.59 20.42 -7.08
N TYR A 274 1.30 20.66 -7.36
CA TYR A 274 0.86 21.91 -7.97
C TYR A 274 1.15 23.14 -7.08
N TYR A 275 0.95 23.01 -5.76
CA TYR A 275 1.25 24.08 -4.80
C TYR A 275 2.74 24.43 -4.79
N ILE A 276 3.61 23.42 -4.67
CA ILE A 276 5.07 23.65 -4.66
C ILE A 276 5.55 24.21 -6.00
N ARG A 277 5.11 23.63 -7.12
CA ARG A 277 5.60 23.96 -8.46
C ARG A 277 4.91 25.19 -9.03
N GLY A 278 3.58 25.20 -9.02
CA GLY A 278 2.76 26.21 -9.69
C GLY A 278 2.53 27.47 -8.86
N THR A 279 2.40 27.33 -7.52
CA THR A 279 2.11 28.48 -6.64
C THR A 279 3.37 29.07 -6.04
N LEU A 280 4.28 28.23 -5.53
CA LEU A 280 5.51 28.69 -4.88
C LEU A 280 6.69 28.83 -5.85
N GLY A 281 6.62 28.24 -7.04
CA GLY A 281 7.65 28.37 -8.08
C GLY A 281 8.91 27.54 -7.85
N TYR A 282 8.90 26.57 -6.94
CA TYR A 282 10.03 25.66 -6.71
C TYR A 282 10.20 24.69 -7.88
N GLY A 283 11.41 24.13 -8.03
CA GLY A 283 11.75 23.18 -9.09
C GLY A 283 11.33 21.74 -8.81
N ASP A 284 11.46 20.88 -9.81
CA ASP A 284 11.17 19.44 -9.71
C ASP A 284 12.14 18.74 -8.75
N ARG A 285 13.38 19.29 -8.62
CA ARG A 285 14.39 18.80 -7.66
C ARG A 285 13.93 18.96 -6.22
N GLU A 286 13.39 20.14 -5.88
CA GLU A 286 12.88 20.44 -4.54
C GLU A 286 11.70 19.53 -4.21
N ILE A 287 10.81 19.26 -5.17
CA ILE A 287 9.71 18.31 -5.03
C ILE A 287 10.27 16.92 -4.70
N GLY A 288 11.25 16.42 -5.45
CA GLY A 288 11.89 15.14 -5.17
C GLY A 288 12.49 15.07 -3.78
N ILE A 289 13.18 16.10 -3.31
CA ILE A 289 13.77 16.19 -1.97
C ILE A 289 12.67 16.15 -0.89
N VAL A 290 11.58 16.92 -1.08
CA VAL A 290 10.44 16.93 -0.13
C VAL A 290 9.86 15.54 0.02
N PHE A 291 9.60 14.82 -1.07
CA PHE A 291 9.06 13.46 -1.01
C PHE A 291 10.04 12.44 -0.45
N ALA A 292 11.34 12.58 -0.74
CA ALA A 292 12.36 11.72 -0.16
C ALA A 292 12.44 11.85 1.36
N VAL A 293 12.44 13.09 1.88
CA VAL A 293 12.43 13.32 3.33
C VAL A 293 11.09 12.91 3.94
N ALA A 294 9.98 13.17 3.24
CA ALA A 294 8.64 12.74 3.68
C ALA A 294 8.56 11.21 3.83
N SER A 295 9.18 10.45 2.94
CA SER A 295 9.21 8.98 3.01
C SER A 295 9.92 8.44 4.25
N LEU A 296 10.88 9.20 4.82
CA LEU A 296 11.49 8.83 6.12
C LEU A 296 10.44 8.81 7.24
N GLY A 297 9.38 9.61 7.12
CA GLY A 297 8.24 9.57 8.02
C GLY A 297 7.57 8.19 8.05
N ALA A 298 7.42 7.54 6.88
CA ALA A 298 6.88 6.18 6.82
C ALA A 298 7.79 5.16 7.53
N VAL A 299 9.11 5.25 7.35
CA VAL A 299 10.07 4.36 8.01
C VAL A 299 10.02 4.54 9.53
N LEU A 300 10.06 5.79 10.00
CA LEU A 300 9.96 6.12 11.43
C LEU A 300 8.64 5.61 12.03
N SER A 301 7.54 5.79 11.31
CA SER A 301 6.23 5.28 11.71
C SER A 301 6.21 3.76 11.78
N GLY A 302 6.73 3.07 10.76
CA GLY A 302 6.80 1.61 10.73
C GLY A 302 7.53 1.03 11.94
N VAL A 303 8.67 1.62 12.31
CA VAL A 303 9.46 1.20 13.47
C VAL A 303 8.78 1.55 14.79
N SER A 304 8.17 2.74 14.89
CA SER A 304 7.59 3.23 16.15
C SER A 304 6.16 2.74 16.42
N SER A 305 5.40 2.36 15.39
CA SER A 305 3.98 1.97 15.51
C SER A 305 3.71 0.90 16.56
N PRO A 306 4.49 -0.22 16.67
CA PRO A 306 4.23 -1.23 17.70
C PRO A 306 4.38 -0.67 19.12
N TYR A 307 5.37 0.20 19.32
CA TYR A 307 5.61 0.84 20.61
C TYR A 307 4.51 1.87 20.94
N LEU A 308 4.20 2.75 19.97
CA LEU A 308 3.14 3.75 20.15
C LEU A 308 1.79 3.08 20.45
N ARG A 309 1.42 2.03 19.70
CA ARG A 309 0.18 1.31 19.95
C ARG A 309 0.16 0.62 21.32
N LYS A 310 1.28 0.04 21.75
CA LYS A 310 1.41 -0.60 23.08
C LYS A 310 1.21 0.40 24.23
N TYR A 311 1.81 1.58 24.14
CA TYR A 311 1.77 2.57 25.23
C TYR A 311 0.55 3.48 25.17
N LEU A 312 0.23 4.01 23.99
CA LEU A 312 -0.87 4.99 23.81
C LEU A 312 -2.21 4.30 23.54
N GLY A 313 -2.19 3.09 22.94
CA GLY A 313 -3.36 2.35 22.58
C GLY A 313 -3.90 2.68 21.19
N PHE A 314 -4.91 1.92 20.77
CA PHE A 314 -5.51 1.99 19.43
C PHE A 314 -6.07 3.37 19.12
N GLY A 315 -6.96 3.90 19.98
CA GLY A 315 -7.70 5.12 19.71
C GLY A 315 -6.80 6.35 19.58
N VAL A 316 -5.76 6.47 20.42
CA VAL A 316 -4.82 7.59 20.35
C VAL A 316 -3.97 7.50 19.08
N CYS A 317 -3.52 6.31 18.67
CA CYS A 317 -2.77 6.14 17.43
C CYS A 317 -3.65 6.44 16.20
N LEU A 318 -4.91 6.01 16.18
CA LEU A 318 -5.83 6.25 15.09
C LEU A 318 -6.21 7.73 14.97
N LEU A 319 -6.79 8.30 16.04
CA LEU A 319 -7.29 9.68 16.03
C LEU A 319 -6.14 10.69 16.05
N GLY A 320 -5.08 10.42 16.81
CA GLY A 320 -3.86 11.23 16.81
C GLY A 320 -3.22 11.27 15.43
N GLY A 321 -3.21 10.13 14.69
CA GLY A 321 -2.78 10.08 13.30
C GLY A 321 -3.61 11.01 12.39
N ILE A 322 -4.95 11.06 12.58
CA ILE A 322 -5.81 11.99 11.83
C ILE A 322 -5.49 13.45 12.20
N VAL A 323 -5.31 13.76 13.50
CA VAL A 323 -4.98 15.11 13.97
C VAL A 323 -3.65 15.59 13.37
N PHE A 324 -2.58 14.80 13.52
CA PHE A 324 -1.26 15.18 13.02
C PHE A 324 -1.20 15.27 11.50
N ALA A 325 -1.87 14.39 10.77
CA ALA A 325 -2.01 14.50 9.32
C ALA A 325 -2.73 15.80 8.91
N SER A 326 -3.80 16.16 9.63
CA SER A 326 -4.56 17.38 9.36
C SER A 326 -3.78 18.64 9.71
N LEU A 327 -3.07 18.65 10.84
CA LEU A 327 -2.20 19.76 11.22
C LEU A 327 -1.02 19.93 10.25
N SER A 328 -0.48 18.85 9.73
CA SER A 328 0.60 18.93 8.73
C SER A 328 0.13 19.55 7.43
N VAL A 329 -1.06 19.18 6.93
CA VAL A 329 -1.65 19.79 5.74
C VAL A 329 -1.95 21.28 5.96
N LEU A 330 -2.46 21.66 7.12
CA LEU A 330 -2.62 23.07 7.49
C LEU A 330 -1.28 23.81 7.57
N GLY A 331 -0.27 23.21 8.18
CA GLY A 331 1.07 23.78 8.24
C GLY A 331 1.66 24.04 6.86
N ILE A 332 1.44 23.11 5.90
CA ILE A 332 1.84 23.31 4.50
C ILE A 332 1.10 24.48 3.88
N ALA A 333 -0.22 24.58 4.08
CA ALA A 333 -1.03 25.66 3.51
C ALA A 333 -0.62 27.07 4.00
N LEU A 334 -0.11 27.16 5.23
CA LEU A 334 0.21 28.43 5.90
C LEU A 334 1.67 28.90 5.71
N THR A 335 2.50 28.14 5.00
CA THR A 335 3.93 28.45 4.82
C THR A 335 4.36 28.43 3.37
N SER A 336 5.30 29.31 3.02
CA SER A 336 6.02 29.25 1.74
C SER A 336 7.45 28.71 1.88
N SER A 337 7.90 28.40 3.10
CA SER A 337 9.23 27.85 3.36
C SER A 337 9.32 26.38 2.98
N ILE A 338 10.17 26.03 2.03
CA ILE A 338 10.37 24.64 1.57
C ILE A 338 10.82 23.72 2.72
N LEU A 339 11.60 24.23 3.67
CA LEU A 339 12.03 23.46 4.84
C LEU A 339 10.85 23.06 5.72
N VAL A 340 9.95 24.01 6.02
CA VAL A 340 8.76 23.74 6.85
C VAL A 340 7.82 22.80 6.10
N ILE A 341 7.63 23.02 4.80
CA ILE A 341 6.85 22.12 3.92
C ILE A 341 7.40 20.69 4.00
N THR A 342 8.72 20.53 3.90
CA THR A 342 9.38 19.23 3.98
C THR A 342 9.13 18.53 5.32
N LEU A 343 9.27 19.24 6.43
CA LEU A 343 9.01 18.69 7.77
C LEU A 343 7.55 18.34 7.97
N MET A 344 6.63 19.18 7.50
CA MET A 344 5.19 18.91 7.56
C MET A 344 4.81 17.72 6.66
N ALA A 345 5.41 17.59 5.48
CA ALA A 345 5.20 16.42 4.61
C ALA A 345 5.69 15.12 5.28
N ALA A 346 6.84 15.14 5.97
CA ALA A 346 7.34 14.00 6.73
C ALA A 346 6.39 13.63 7.89
N LEU A 347 5.86 14.63 8.61
CA LEU A 347 4.85 14.42 9.65
C LEU A 347 3.54 13.86 9.08
N ASN A 348 3.13 14.29 7.89
CA ASN A 348 1.95 13.80 7.19
C ASN A 348 2.09 12.30 6.88
N VAL A 349 3.17 11.92 6.20
CA VAL A 349 3.44 10.52 5.82
C VAL A 349 3.63 9.62 7.05
N PHE A 350 4.29 10.11 8.11
CA PHE A 350 4.38 9.42 9.40
C PHE A 350 2.98 9.11 9.95
N SER A 351 2.13 10.12 10.00
CA SER A 351 0.79 10.04 10.60
C SER A 351 -0.13 9.11 9.80
N GLU A 352 -0.05 9.18 8.48
CA GLU A 352 -0.81 8.30 7.58
C GLU A 352 -0.39 6.83 7.74
N THR A 353 0.90 6.57 7.78
CA THR A 353 1.45 5.23 7.97
C THR A 353 1.07 4.66 9.34
N LEU A 354 1.17 5.46 10.41
CA LEU A 354 0.75 5.06 11.76
C LEU A 354 -0.73 4.64 11.78
N ARG A 355 -1.58 5.45 11.18
CA ARG A 355 -3.02 5.18 11.07
C ARG A 355 -3.30 3.90 10.30
N ASN A 356 -2.63 3.72 9.14
CA ASN A 356 -2.80 2.55 8.29
C ASN A 356 -2.39 1.27 9.01
N ILE A 357 -1.19 1.24 9.64
CA ILE A 357 -0.72 0.08 10.41
C ILE A 357 -1.67 -0.23 11.57
N THR A 358 -2.09 0.80 12.32
CA THR A 358 -2.99 0.65 13.46
C THR A 358 -4.33 0.04 13.05
N SER A 359 -4.93 0.53 11.95
CA SER A 359 -6.20 0.04 11.44
C SER A 359 -6.11 -1.37 10.85
N MET A 360 -5.05 -1.64 10.08
CA MET A 360 -4.82 -2.95 9.48
C MET A 360 -4.65 -4.02 10.56
N THR A 361 -3.82 -3.75 11.56
CA THR A 361 -3.60 -4.68 12.68
C THR A 361 -4.89 -4.92 13.46
N PHE A 362 -5.66 -3.87 13.75
CA PHE A 362 -6.95 -4.00 14.43
C PHE A 362 -7.94 -4.85 13.61
N SER A 363 -8.02 -4.60 12.29
CA SER A 363 -8.88 -5.40 11.42
C SER A 363 -8.50 -6.88 11.42
N GLN A 364 -7.20 -7.19 11.48
CA GLN A 364 -6.70 -8.57 11.55
C GLN A 364 -6.99 -9.25 12.90
N GLU A 365 -6.94 -8.51 14.01
CA GLU A 365 -7.22 -9.02 15.36
C GLU A 365 -8.69 -9.35 15.58
N VAL A 366 -9.58 -8.54 14.97
CA VAL A 366 -11.04 -8.63 15.21
C VAL A 366 -11.73 -9.53 14.19
N THR A 367 -11.16 -9.72 13.00
CA THR A 367 -11.79 -10.45 11.91
C THR A 367 -11.39 -11.94 11.96
N PRO A 368 -12.34 -12.88 11.99
CA PRO A 368 -12.02 -14.31 11.88
C PRO A 368 -11.20 -14.61 10.62
N HIS A 369 -10.21 -15.51 10.73
CA HIS A 369 -9.30 -15.84 9.63
C HIS A 369 -10.01 -16.18 8.31
N LYS A 370 -11.17 -16.84 8.36
CA LYS A 370 -11.98 -17.21 7.18
C LYS A 370 -12.56 -16.00 6.45
N LEU A 371 -12.75 -14.88 7.13
CA LEU A 371 -13.36 -13.65 6.59
C LEU A 371 -12.36 -12.55 6.28
N LEU A 372 -11.09 -12.69 6.70
CA LEU A 372 -10.07 -11.66 6.52
C LEU A 372 -9.93 -11.19 5.06
N GLY A 373 -9.86 -12.14 4.12
CA GLY A 373 -9.76 -11.80 2.69
C GLY A 373 -11.00 -11.08 2.17
N ARG A 374 -12.20 -11.50 2.61
CA ARG A 374 -13.49 -10.89 2.19
C ARG A 374 -13.63 -9.47 2.74
N VAL A 375 -13.33 -9.27 4.02
CA VAL A 375 -13.35 -7.95 4.68
C VAL A 375 -12.33 -7.00 4.07
N SER A 376 -11.10 -7.50 3.80
CA SER A 376 -10.05 -6.71 3.14
C SER A 376 -10.46 -6.28 1.72
N SER A 377 -11.03 -7.19 0.92
CA SER A 377 -11.52 -6.89 -0.43
C SER A 377 -12.59 -5.80 -0.42
N VAL A 378 -13.57 -5.89 0.51
CA VAL A 378 -14.61 -4.87 0.70
C VAL A 378 -13.99 -3.52 1.08
N SER A 379 -13.04 -3.52 2.02
CA SER A 379 -12.37 -2.29 2.47
C SER A 379 -11.60 -1.62 1.33
N ILE A 380 -10.83 -2.37 0.55
CA ILE A 380 -10.09 -1.87 -0.61
C ILE A 380 -11.06 -1.28 -1.65
N THR A 381 -12.17 -1.97 -1.93
CA THR A 381 -13.18 -1.49 -2.88
C THR A 381 -13.80 -0.17 -2.42
N ILE A 382 -14.24 -0.08 -1.15
CA ILE A 382 -14.83 1.15 -0.59
C ILE A 382 -13.83 2.30 -0.67
N LEU A 383 -12.59 2.09 -0.20
CA LEU A 383 -11.57 3.14 -0.18
C LEU A 383 -11.12 3.55 -1.59
N GLY A 384 -11.07 2.62 -2.53
CA GLY A 384 -10.74 2.89 -3.93
C GLY A 384 -11.79 3.77 -4.62
N VAL A 385 -13.09 3.43 -4.45
CA VAL A 385 -14.20 4.24 -4.99
C VAL A 385 -14.20 5.63 -4.36
N VAL A 386 -14.13 5.70 -3.04
CA VAL A 386 -14.16 6.97 -2.30
C VAL A 386 -12.92 7.82 -2.64
N GLY A 387 -11.75 7.19 -2.80
CA GLY A 387 -10.52 7.86 -3.21
C GLY A 387 -10.62 8.49 -4.59
N SER A 388 -11.13 7.75 -5.58
CA SER A 388 -11.31 8.27 -6.94
C SER A 388 -12.30 9.44 -6.99
N LEU A 389 -13.44 9.32 -6.29
CA LEU A 389 -14.43 10.39 -6.18
C LEU A 389 -13.86 11.60 -5.44
N GLY A 390 -13.15 11.35 -4.34
CA GLY A 390 -12.48 12.39 -3.56
C GLY A 390 -11.46 13.16 -4.40
N ALA A 391 -10.61 12.47 -5.17
CA ALA A 391 -9.63 13.12 -6.04
C ALA A 391 -10.31 14.01 -7.09
N ALA A 392 -11.39 13.55 -7.72
CA ALA A 392 -12.17 14.36 -8.65
C ALA A 392 -12.72 15.63 -7.99
N ILE A 393 -13.28 15.50 -6.79
CA ILE A 393 -13.89 16.63 -6.06
C ILE A 393 -12.80 17.60 -5.59
N THR A 394 -11.76 17.11 -4.91
CA THR A 394 -10.76 17.95 -4.26
C THR A 394 -9.89 18.70 -5.26
N THR A 395 -9.48 18.06 -6.37
CA THR A 395 -8.68 18.72 -7.40
C THR A 395 -9.51 19.75 -8.20
N ASN A 396 -10.80 19.47 -8.45
CA ASN A 396 -11.69 20.44 -9.10
C ASN A 396 -11.95 21.66 -8.21
N LEU A 397 -12.22 21.44 -6.90
CA LEU A 397 -12.36 22.54 -5.94
C LEU A 397 -11.05 23.34 -5.79
N ALA A 398 -9.92 22.64 -5.72
CA ALA A 398 -8.61 23.30 -5.62
C ALA A 398 -8.30 24.16 -6.84
N ALA A 399 -8.72 23.73 -8.03
CA ALA A 399 -8.57 24.53 -9.26
C ALA A 399 -9.41 25.82 -9.25
N ARG A 400 -10.56 25.82 -8.55
CA ARG A 400 -11.45 27.00 -8.45
C ARG A 400 -11.12 27.90 -7.27
N LEU A 401 -10.83 27.32 -6.11
CA LEU A 401 -10.61 28.06 -4.86
C LEU A 401 -9.13 28.40 -4.62
N GLY A 402 -8.24 27.81 -5.40
CA GLY A 402 -6.80 27.84 -5.19
C GLY A 402 -6.29 26.72 -4.28
N PRO A 403 -5.05 26.24 -4.50
CA PRO A 403 -4.47 25.12 -3.78
C PRO A 403 -4.31 25.41 -2.28
N THR A 404 -3.91 26.61 -1.89
CA THR A 404 -3.76 27.02 -0.48
C THR A 404 -5.09 26.94 0.29
N THR A 405 -6.17 27.47 -0.30
CA THR A 405 -7.51 27.41 0.31
C THR A 405 -7.97 25.98 0.43
N MET A 406 -7.75 25.17 -0.59
CA MET A 406 -8.16 23.76 -0.56
C MET A 406 -7.39 22.95 0.51
N LEU A 407 -6.07 23.11 0.60
CA LEU A 407 -5.27 22.49 1.66
C LEU A 407 -5.74 22.92 3.05
N THR A 408 -6.12 24.20 3.23
CA THR A 408 -6.69 24.69 4.49
C THR A 408 -8.02 24.00 4.81
N ILE A 409 -8.92 23.90 3.82
CA ILE A 409 -10.21 23.19 3.98
C ILE A 409 -9.98 21.73 4.35
N MET A 410 -9.08 21.04 3.63
CA MET A 410 -8.74 19.64 3.89
C MET A 410 -8.25 19.43 5.33
N GLY A 411 -7.33 20.29 5.78
CA GLY A 411 -6.82 20.22 7.15
C GLY A 411 -7.90 20.50 8.22
N LEU A 412 -8.74 21.52 8.02
CA LEU A 412 -9.84 21.82 8.95
C LEU A 412 -10.90 20.70 8.98
N CYS A 413 -11.29 20.17 7.83
CA CYS A 413 -12.21 19.03 7.73
C CYS A 413 -11.64 17.79 8.43
N GLY A 414 -10.33 17.53 8.29
CA GLY A 414 -9.68 16.42 8.97
C GLY A 414 -9.65 16.60 10.49
N LEU A 415 -9.42 17.82 11.01
CA LEU A 415 -9.51 18.10 12.44
C LEU A 415 -10.93 17.92 12.96
N LEU A 416 -11.93 18.39 12.21
CA LEU A 416 -13.34 18.17 12.55
C LEU A 416 -13.67 16.67 12.59
N LEU A 417 -13.16 15.90 11.62
CA LEU A 417 -13.34 14.45 11.59
C LEU A 417 -12.70 13.77 12.80
N ALA A 418 -11.50 14.21 13.22
CA ALA A 418 -10.84 13.70 14.42
C ALA A 418 -11.66 14.03 15.68
N ALA A 419 -12.19 15.26 15.79
CA ALA A 419 -13.07 15.67 16.88
C ALA A 419 -14.35 14.81 16.92
N LEU A 420 -15.01 14.59 15.78
CA LEU A 420 -16.18 13.70 15.69
C LEU A 420 -15.82 12.26 16.05
N GLY A 421 -14.66 11.77 15.59
CA GLY A 421 -14.14 10.45 15.90
C GLY A 421 -13.92 10.23 17.41
N SER A 422 -13.56 11.27 18.17
CA SER A 422 -13.36 11.20 19.62
C SER A 422 -14.65 10.91 20.41
N PHE A 423 -15.81 11.17 19.85
CA PHE A 423 -17.11 10.80 20.44
C PHE A 423 -17.56 9.38 20.10
N THR A 424 -16.79 8.68 19.25
CA THR A 424 -17.11 7.31 18.83
C THR A 424 -16.32 6.27 19.64
N GLN A 425 -16.61 5.00 19.40
CA GLN A 425 -15.85 3.89 19.98
C GLN A 425 -14.39 3.80 19.48
N ALA A 426 -14.04 4.54 18.43
CA ALA A 426 -12.67 4.63 17.90
C ALA A 426 -11.67 5.19 18.92
N ARG A 427 -12.11 5.89 19.98
CA ARG A 427 -11.25 6.41 21.07
C ARG A 427 -10.75 5.35 22.05
N LEU A 428 -11.28 4.13 22.02
CA LEU A 428 -10.96 3.09 22.99
C LEU A 428 -9.47 2.70 22.90
N LYS A 429 -8.85 2.50 24.08
CA LYS A 429 -7.44 2.11 24.16
C LYS A 429 -7.21 0.68 23.67
N GLN A 430 -8.13 -0.23 23.97
CA GLN A 430 -8.08 -1.65 23.62
C GLN A 430 -9.50 -2.11 23.22
N PRO A 431 -9.98 -1.74 22.04
CA PRO A 431 -11.32 -2.10 21.61
C PRO A 431 -11.51 -3.60 21.40
N GLU A 432 -10.43 -4.34 21.11
CA GLU A 432 -10.41 -5.79 20.96
C GLU A 432 -10.91 -6.54 22.22
N LYS A 433 -10.56 -6.06 23.42
CA LYS A 433 -10.96 -6.69 24.67
C LYS A 433 -12.46 -6.59 24.99
N ARG A 434 -13.15 -5.63 24.39
CA ARG A 434 -14.62 -5.53 24.56
C ARG A 434 -15.38 -6.54 23.72
N LEU A 435 -14.76 -7.06 22.66
CA LEU A 435 -15.38 -8.04 21.79
C LEU A 435 -15.29 -9.49 22.34
N GLU A 436 -14.39 -9.71 23.31
CA GLU A 436 -14.24 -10.99 24.01
C GLU A 436 -15.21 -11.17 25.19
N GLN A 437 -15.90 -10.09 25.59
CA GLN A 437 -16.91 -10.16 26.66
C GLN A 437 -18.29 -10.33 26.02
N PRO A 438 -18.95 -11.48 26.16
CA PRO A 438 -20.34 -11.65 25.76
C PRO A 438 -21.22 -10.72 26.58
N GLU A 439 -22.11 -9.97 25.93
CA GLU A 439 -23.22 -9.25 26.57
C GLU A 439 -24.19 -10.19 27.23
#